data_5fd02928dcff1cc006b8a4ef791a90e2
#
_entry.id   5fd02928dcff1cc006b8a4ef791a90e2
#
_cell.length_a   1.000
_cell.length_b   1.000
_cell.length_c   1.000
_cell.angle_alpha   90.00
_cell.angle_beta   90.00
_cell.angle_gamma   90.00
#
_symmetry.space_group_name_H-M   'P 1'
#
loop_
_entity.id
_entity.type
_entity.pdbx_description
1 polymer ?
#
loop_
_entity_poly.entity_id
_entity_poly.type
_entity_poly.pdbx_seq_one_letter_code
_entity_poly.pdbx_strand_id
1 'polypeptide(L)'
;MYPLIAKWTILPGNEEKVCEALKKLAADVKENEPGTLLYMVHVPNFNEKSLPTPPAGEVVFFEIYQDQAAFFDHLNGPVFKNFVSNYGSLFLSDFSAVPQVFMTTEVLTSLGGFARAALQ
;
A
#
# COMPACT_ATOMS: atom_id res chain seq x y z
N MET A 1 -0.41 11.60 14.28
CA MET A 1 -0.44 10.88 12.99
C MET A 1 0.61 9.77 12.99
N TYR A 2 0.33 8.72 12.24
CA TYR A 2 1.22 7.57 12.12
C TYR A 2 1.48 7.33 10.63
N PRO A 3 2.49 7.99 10.05
CA PRO A 3 2.78 7.90 8.61
C PRO A 3 3.75 6.76 8.30
N LEU A 4 3.56 6.14 7.15
CA LEU A 4 4.45 5.09 6.67
C LEU A 4 4.46 5.03 5.14
N ILE A 5 5.48 4.37 4.62
CA ILE A 5 5.59 3.98 3.22
C ILE A 5 5.67 2.46 3.18
N ALA A 6 4.93 1.85 2.26
CA ALA A 6 5.04 0.43 1.99
C ALA A 6 5.36 0.19 0.52
N LYS A 7 6.15 -0.84 0.25
CA LYS A 7 6.51 -1.24 -1.11
C LYS A 7 6.26 -2.72 -1.29
N TRP A 8 5.53 -3.07 -2.34
CA TRP A 8 5.26 -4.46 -2.69
C TRP A 8 5.73 -4.70 -4.12
N THR A 9 6.04 -5.93 -4.47
CA THR A 9 6.44 -6.31 -5.82
C THR A 9 5.45 -7.30 -6.40
N ILE A 10 4.80 -6.93 -7.50
CA ILE A 10 3.89 -7.81 -8.22
C ILE A 10 4.73 -8.80 -9.03
N LEU A 11 4.40 -10.08 -8.97
CA LEU A 11 5.04 -11.08 -9.80
C LEU A 11 4.68 -10.86 -11.27
N PRO A 12 5.64 -11.04 -12.22
CA PRO A 12 5.43 -10.75 -13.63
C PRO A 12 4.19 -11.45 -14.21
N GLY A 13 3.45 -10.73 -15.05
CA GLY A 13 2.26 -11.23 -15.71
C GLY A 13 0.96 -10.99 -14.95
N ASN A 14 1.03 -10.47 -13.72
CA ASN A 14 -0.16 -10.27 -12.89
C ASN A 14 -0.51 -8.80 -12.68
N GLU A 15 0.17 -7.89 -13.36
CA GLU A 15 0.07 -6.44 -13.09
C GLU A 15 -1.35 -5.92 -13.30
N GLU A 16 -2.00 -6.30 -14.39
CA GLU A 16 -3.34 -5.80 -14.69
C GLU A 16 -4.36 -6.25 -13.64
N LYS A 17 -4.35 -7.53 -13.32
CA LYS A 17 -5.27 -8.11 -12.34
C LYS A 17 -5.04 -7.50 -10.95
N VAL A 18 -3.79 -7.38 -10.55
CA VAL A 18 -3.43 -6.84 -9.24
C VAL A 18 -3.78 -5.34 -9.15
N CYS A 19 -3.54 -4.57 -10.22
CA CYS A 19 -3.88 -3.15 -10.21
C CYS A 19 -5.38 -2.92 -10.01
N GLU A 20 -6.23 -3.73 -10.63
CA GLU A 20 -7.68 -3.64 -10.38
C GLU A 20 -8.03 -4.01 -8.93
N ALA A 21 -7.39 -5.04 -8.40
CA ALA A 21 -7.60 -5.43 -7.00
C ALA A 21 -7.13 -4.35 -6.03
N LEU A 22 -6.04 -3.65 -6.33
CA LEU A 22 -5.52 -2.57 -5.49
C LEU A 22 -6.44 -1.35 -5.48
N LYS A 23 -7.06 -1.03 -6.61
CA LYS A 23 -8.08 0.03 -6.67
C LYS A 23 -9.24 -0.29 -5.74
N LYS A 24 -9.70 -1.53 -5.76
CA LYS A 24 -10.76 -1.98 -4.87
C LYS A 24 -10.33 -1.96 -3.41
N LEU A 25 -9.11 -2.41 -3.12
CA LEU A 25 -8.56 -2.35 -1.77
C LEU A 25 -8.61 -0.93 -1.21
N ALA A 26 -8.14 0.04 -1.98
CA ALA A 26 -8.15 1.44 -1.54
C ALA A 26 -9.57 1.95 -1.25
N ALA A 27 -10.53 1.61 -2.11
CA ALA A 27 -11.93 1.97 -1.91
C ALA A 27 -12.51 1.32 -0.65
N ASP A 28 -12.20 0.05 -0.41
CA ASP A 28 -12.68 -0.68 0.76
C ASP A 28 -12.08 -0.12 2.06
N VAL A 29 -10.80 0.25 2.05
CA VAL A 29 -10.15 0.90 3.19
C VAL A 29 -10.84 2.22 3.50
N LYS A 30 -11.10 3.04 2.49
CA LYS A 30 -11.79 4.32 2.67
C LYS A 30 -13.16 4.14 3.32
N GLU A 31 -13.91 3.16 2.89
CA GLU A 31 -15.27 2.93 3.37
C GLU A 31 -15.31 2.33 4.78
N ASN A 32 -14.38 1.45 5.11
CA ASN A 32 -14.48 0.61 6.31
C ASN A 32 -13.49 0.96 7.42
N GLU A 33 -12.49 1.80 7.17
CA GLU A 33 -11.41 2.06 8.13
C GLU A 33 -11.25 3.54 8.39
N PRO A 34 -12.10 4.13 9.25
CA PRO A 34 -12.09 5.58 9.49
C PRO A 34 -10.80 6.10 10.15
N GLY A 35 -10.02 5.24 10.80
CA GLY A 35 -8.72 5.61 11.36
C GLY A 35 -7.61 5.72 10.33
N THR A 36 -7.85 5.32 9.07
CA THR A 36 -6.92 5.51 7.95
C THR A 36 -7.19 6.86 7.33
N LEU A 37 -6.26 7.80 7.50
CA LEU A 37 -6.43 9.19 7.07
C LEU A 37 -6.00 9.42 5.62
N LEU A 38 -5.03 8.64 5.15
CA LEU A 38 -4.54 8.70 3.78
C LEU A 38 -4.09 7.31 3.37
N TYR A 39 -4.50 6.90 2.18
CA TYR A 39 -4.14 5.59 1.64
C TYR A 39 -4.03 5.71 0.13
N MET A 40 -2.82 5.95 -0.36
CA MET A 40 -2.58 6.17 -1.79
C MET A 40 -1.69 5.09 -2.35
N VAL A 41 -2.13 4.49 -3.43
CA VAL A 41 -1.46 3.37 -4.09
C VAL A 41 -0.90 3.85 -5.41
N HIS A 42 0.39 3.61 -5.64
CA HIS A 42 1.11 4.09 -6.82
C HIS A 42 1.80 2.96 -7.55
N VAL A 43 1.85 3.08 -8.85
CA VAL A 43 2.68 2.23 -9.72
C VAL A 43 3.64 3.13 -10.49
N PRO A 44 4.71 2.59 -11.09
CA PRO A 44 5.66 3.41 -11.84
C PRO A 44 4.99 4.16 -13.00
N ASN A 45 5.40 5.41 -13.20
CA ASN A 45 4.94 6.22 -14.32
C ASN A 45 5.94 6.10 -15.47
N PHE A 46 5.79 5.10 -16.31
CA PHE A 46 6.70 4.87 -17.43
C PHE A 46 6.51 5.86 -18.59
N ASN A 47 5.51 6.74 -18.52
CA ASN A 47 5.37 7.82 -19.48
C ASN A 47 6.34 8.96 -19.22
N GLU A 48 6.90 9.04 -18.00
CA GLU A 48 7.94 10.03 -17.66
C GLU A 48 9.29 9.55 -18.20
N LYS A 49 9.91 10.34 -19.08
CA LYS A 49 11.16 9.95 -19.74
C LYS A 49 12.39 10.68 -19.22
N SER A 50 12.19 11.74 -18.44
CA SER A 50 13.30 12.57 -17.97
C SER A 50 13.72 12.30 -16.52
N LEU A 51 12.98 11.47 -15.81
CA LEU A 51 13.22 11.16 -14.40
C LEU A 51 13.21 9.65 -14.19
N PRO A 52 13.95 9.16 -13.17
CA PRO A 52 13.89 7.74 -12.85
C PRO A 52 12.53 7.32 -12.29
N THR A 53 12.19 6.07 -12.52
CA THR A 53 10.98 5.44 -11.98
C THR A 53 11.35 4.19 -11.20
N PRO A 54 10.47 3.71 -10.32
CA PRO A 54 10.66 2.38 -9.73
C PRO A 54 10.65 1.30 -10.81
N PRO A 55 11.22 0.12 -10.53
CA PRO A 55 11.16 -0.98 -11.48
C PRO A 55 9.72 -1.46 -11.74
N ALA A 56 9.52 -2.11 -12.87
CA ALA A 56 8.23 -2.70 -13.22
C ALA A 56 7.76 -3.67 -12.13
N GLY A 57 6.48 -3.63 -11.82
CA GLY A 57 5.87 -4.48 -10.81
C GLY A 57 5.94 -3.90 -9.40
N GLU A 58 6.69 -2.83 -9.17
CA GLU A 58 6.72 -2.23 -7.83
C GLU A 58 5.47 -1.39 -7.58
N VAL A 59 4.88 -1.58 -6.39
CA VAL A 59 3.75 -0.81 -5.90
C VAL A 59 4.22 -0.03 -4.68
N VAL A 60 3.96 1.26 -4.65
CA VAL A 60 4.37 2.14 -3.55
C VAL A 60 3.14 2.73 -2.89
N PHE A 61 3.01 2.50 -1.59
CA PHE A 61 1.91 3.02 -0.79
C PHE A 61 2.38 4.19 0.04
N PHE A 62 1.59 5.26 0.04
CA PHE A 62 1.69 6.32 1.03
C PHE A 62 0.51 6.15 1.96
N GLU A 63 0.78 5.98 3.26
CA GLU A 63 -0.27 5.70 4.23
C GLU A 63 -0.08 6.58 5.45
N ILE A 64 -1.18 7.14 5.94
CA ILE A 64 -1.21 7.88 7.20
C ILE A 64 -2.39 7.38 8.01
N TYR A 65 -2.10 6.97 9.23
CA TYR A 65 -3.11 6.51 10.18
C TYR A 65 -3.25 7.53 11.31
N GLN A 66 -4.41 7.54 11.95
CA GLN A 66 -4.66 8.40 13.09
C GLN A 66 -3.62 8.18 14.20
N ASP A 67 -3.31 6.90 14.46
CA ASP A 67 -2.34 6.46 15.45
C ASP A 67 -1.87 5.03 15.12
N GLN A 68 -0.98 4.51 15.94
CA GLN A 68 -0.48 3.15 15.79
C GLN A 68 -1.61 2.11 15.88
N ALA A 69 -2.58 2.32 16.77
CA ALA A 69 -3.70 1.40 16.93
C ALA A 69 -4.51 1.27 15.64
N ALA A 70 -4.76 2.39 14.94
CA ALA A 70 -5.46 2.38 13.68
C ALA A 70 -4.70 1.61 12.60
N PHE A 71 -3.37 1.70 12.57
CA PHE A 71 -2.55 0.91 11.65
C PHE A 71 -2.69 -0.59 11.94
N PHE A 72 -2.62 -0.99 13.21
CA PHE A 72 -2.80 -2.40 13.56
C PHE A 72 -4.23 -2.89 13.29
N ASP A 73 -5.24 -2.02 13.44
CA ASP A 73 -6.61 -2.34 13.05
C ASP A 73 -6.70 -2.63 11.54
N HIS A 74 -5.96 -1.87 10.72
CA HIS A 74 -5.87 -2.11 9.29
C HIS A 74 -5.22 -3.48 9.00
N LEU A 75 -4.05 -3.75 9.60
CA LEU A 75 -3.32 -5.00 9.38
C LEU A 75 -4.12 -6.23 9.79
N ASN A 76 -4.88 -6.14 10.86
CA ASN A 76 -5.60 -7.26 11.44
C ASN A 76 -7.08 -7.29 11.03
N GLY A 77 -7.53 -6.29 10.27
CA GLY A 77 -8.91 -6.17 9.85
C GLY A 77 -9.28 -7.03 8.65
N PRO A 78 -10.59 -7.17 8.38
CA PRO A 78 -11.07 -8.05 7.31
C PRO A 78 -10.71 -7.57 5.91
N VAL A 79 -10.63 -6.27 5.67
CA VAL A 79 -10.34 -5.73 4.35
C VAL A 79 -8.96 -6.19 3.88
N PHE A 80 -7.93 -5.95 4.69
CA PHE A 80 -6.57 -6.34 4.36
C PHE A 80 -6.40 -7.86 4.33
N LYS A 81 -6.97 -8.57 5.29
CA LYS A 81 -6.88 -10.03 5.34
C LYS A 81 -7.52 -10.69 4.12
N ASN A 82 -8.66 -10.18 3.68
CA ASN A 82 -9.30 -10.70 2.46
C ASN A 82 -8.45 -10.42 1.22
N PHE A 83 -7.84 -9.25 1.15
CA PHE A 83 -6.94 -8.93 0.05
C PHE A 83 -5.76 -9.89 0.00
N VAL A 84 -5.10 -10.12 1.13
CA VAL A 84 -3.96 -11.04 1.22
C VAL A 84 -4.38 -12.45 0.86
N SER A 85 -5.53 -12.90 1.34
CA SER A 85 -6.05 -14.24 1.05
C SER A 85 -6.29 -14.45 -0.44
N ASN A 86 -6.82 -13.44 -1.13
CA ASN A 86 -7.18 -13.56 -2.54
C ASN A 86 -6.03 -13.25 -3.50
N TYR A 87 -5.11 -12.37 -3.12
CA TYR A 87 -4.10 -11.84 -4.03
C TYR A 87 -2.66 -11.94 -3.53
N GLY A 88 -2.45 -12.36 -2.28
CA GLY A 88 -1.11 -12.39 -1.69
C GLY A 88 -0.12 -13.22 -2.48
N SER A 89 -0.56 -14.33 -3.08
CA SER A 89 0.30 -15.20 -3.88
C SER A 89 0.78 -14.57 -5.20
N LEU A 90 0.22 -13.43 -5.60
CA LEU A 90 0.60 -12.72 -6.81
C LEU A 90 1.72 -11.69 -6.57
N PHE A 91 2.19 -11.61 -5.34
CA PHE A 91 3.29 -10.72 -4.94
C PHE A 91 4.52 -11.53 -4.54
N LEU A 92 5.68 -10.92 -4.71
CA LEU A 92 6.93 -11.47 -4.18
C LEU A 92 6.84 -11.54 -2.65
N SER A 93 7.16 -12.68 -2.08
CA SER A 93 7.11 -12.88 -0.64
C SER A 93 8.42 -13.45 -0.11
N ASP A 94 8.70 -13.21 1.17
CA ASP A 94 9.79 -13.85 1.87
C ASP A 94 9.25 -15.12 2.54
N PHE A 95 9.56 -16.25 1.92
CA PHE A 95 9.10 -17.55 2.40
C PHE A 95 9.75 -18.00 3.71
N SER A 96 10.79 -17.30 4.16
CA SER A 96 11.41 -17.58 5.44
C SER A 96 10.66 -16.95 6.61
N ALA A 97 9.78 -15.99 6.35
CA ALA A 97 9.00 -15.29 7.37
C ALA A 97 7.66 -15.98 7.63
N VAL A 98 7.22 -15.95 8.88
CA VAL A 98 5.89 -16.45 9.28
C VAL A 98 5.24 -15.39 10.17
N PRO A 99 4.13 -14.78 9.75
CA PRO A 99 3.46 -14.96 8.46
C PRO A 99 4.30 -14.46 7.29
N GLN A 100 3.97 -14.88 6.08
CA GLN A 100 4.69 -14.44 4.89
C GLN A 100 4.67 -12.92 4.77
N VAL A 101 5.84 -12.35 4.53
CA VAL A 101 5.99 -10.92 4.32
C VAL A 101 6.35 -10.70 2.86
N PHE A 102 5.44 -10.09 2.13
CA PHE A 102 5.64 -9.75 0.72
C PHE A 102 5.73 -8.24 0.50
N MET A 103 5.85 -7.50 1.58
CA MET A 103 5.90 -6.06 1.56
C MET A 103 7.05 -5.55 2.43
N THR A 104 7.57 -4.39 2.07
CA THR A 104 8.48 -3.64 2.92
C THR A 104 7.74 -2.43 3.45
N THR A 105 7.59 -2.35 4.77
CA THR A 105 6.91 -1.25 5.43
C THR A 105 7.90 -0.50 6.29
N GLU A 106 7.97 0.82 6.10
CA GLU A 106 8.85 1.70 6.86
C GLU A 106 8.01 2.77 7.54
N VAL A 107 8.03 2.75 8.87
CA VAL A 107 7.29 3.71 9.69
C VAL A 107 8.11 4.98 9.83
N LEU A 108 7.45 6.13 9.65
CA LEU A 108 8.09 7.43 9.60
C LEU A 108 7.62 8.31 10.76
N THR A 109 8.36 9.38 11.00
CA THR A 109 7.96 10.45 11.89
C THR A 109 7.84 11.73 11.07
N SER A 110 6.70 12.40 11.16
CA SER A 110 6.51 13.66 10.45
C SER A 110 7.38 14.75 11.07
N LEU A 111 8.27 15.31 10.25
CA LEU A 111 9.12 16.43 10.65
C LEU A 111 8.42 17.77 10.39
N GLY A 112 7.68 17.85 9.31
CA GLY A 112 6.99 19.06 8.86
C GLY A 112 6.33 18.81 7.53
N GLY A 113 5.63 19.82 7.01
CA GLY A 113 4.96 19.71 5.72
C GLY A 113 3.49 20.07 5.82
N PHE A 114 2.78 19.88 4.72
CA PHE A 114 1.35 20.18 4.65
C PHE A 114 0.71 19.37 3.52
N ALA A 115 -0.62 19.29 3.54
CA ALA A 115 -1.39 18.74 2.43
C ALA A 115 -2.48 19.75 2.06
N ARG A 116 -2.63 20.06 0.77
CA ARG A 116 -3.71 20.93 0.31
C ARG A 116 -4.98 20.11 0.11
N ALA A 117 -6.14 20.75 0.24
CA ALA A 117 -7.44 20.09 0.11
C ALA A 117 -7.63 19.40 -1.26
N ALA A 118 -7.02 19.94 -2.31
CA ALA A 118 -7.12 19.36 -3.66
C ALA A 118 -6.49 17.98 -3.79
N LEU A 119 -5.72 17.55 -2.82
CA LEU A 119 -5.11 16.23 -2.80
C LEU A 119 -6.14 15.13 -2.51
N GLN A 120 -7.24 15.48 -1.91
CA GLN A 120 -8.27 14.52 -1.50
C GLN A 120 -9.12 14.01 -2.66
#